data_db464798a80b0515024e0fb8d3ae46a8
#
_entry.id   db464798a80b0515024e0fb8d3ae46a8
#
_cell.length_a   1.000
_cell.length_b   1.000
_cell.length_c   1.000
_cell.angle_alpha   90.00
_cell.angle_beta   90.00
_cell.angle_gamma   90.00
#
_symmetry.space_group_name_H-M   'P 1'
#
loop_
_entity.id
_entity.type
_entity.pdbx_description
1 polymer ?
#
loop_
_entity_poly.entity_id
_entity_poly.type
_entity_poly.pdbx_seq_one_letter_code
_entity_poly.pdbx_strand_id
1 'polypeptide(L)'
;MSGLPLQASATDMIYLNQKKPLVIGGGVGVPPLYNLTKCLLNDGQKPVVVLGFNKKNEIFYEDEFKALGVPVIIATADGSYGVKGFVTDAMPDDYDYFYTCGPMPMFRAIESKVKTSGQYSFEERMGCGFGACMGCSCKTKYGSKRICKDGPVLFREEIVW
;
A
#
# COMPACT_ATOMS: atom_id res chain seq x y z
N MET A 1 30.46 -5.30 13.34
CA MET A 1 29.08 -4.79 13.50
C MET A 1 28.36 -4.92 12.17
N SER A 2 27.59 -5.97 12.05
CA SER A 2 26.85 -6.31 10.84
C SER A 2 25.53 -5.54 10.83
N GLY A 3 25.52 -4.37 10.21
CA GLY A 3 24.29 -3.71 9.82
C GLY A 3 23.70 -4.47 8.66
N LEU A 4 22.72 -5.33 8.90
CA LEU A 4 21.80 -5.78 7.85
C LEU A 4 21.19 -4.54 7.20
N PRO A 5 21.16 -4.46 5.86
CA PRO A 5 20.41 -3.39 5.21
C PRO A 5 18.96 -3.51 5.67
N LEU A 6 18.46 -2.47 6.30
CA LEU A 6 17.04 -2.33 6.62
C LEU A 6 16.27 -2.60 5.34
N GLN A 7 15.53 -3.69 5.33
CA GLN A 7 14.55 -3.93 4.27
C GLN A 7 13.56 -2.78 4.35
N ALA A 8 13.64 -1.89 3.37
CA ALA A 8 12.70 -0.81 3.22
C ALA A 8 11.29 -1.42 3.16
N SER A 9 10.45 -1.06 4.12
CA SER A 9 9.11 -1.61 4.27
C SER A 9 8.07 -0.49 4.15
N ALA A 10 6.81 -0.84 3.96
CA ALA A 10 5.72 0.14 3.97
C ALA A 10 5.63 0.93 5.28
N THR A 11 6.36 0.54 6.32
CA THR A 11 6.57 1.32 7.54
C THR A 11 7.33 2.64 7.31
N ASP A 12 7.98 2.81 6.15
CA ASP A 12 8.63 4.06 5.78
C ASP A 12 7.66 5.11 5.20
N MET A 13 6.37 4.81 5.15
CA MET A 13 5.34 5.77 4.75
C MET A 13 5.31 6.97 5.70
N ILE A 14 5.29 8.17 5.12
CA ILE A 14 5.26 9.42 5.88
C ILE A 14 3.85 9.64 6.41
N TYR A 15 3.71 9.71 7.74
CA TYR A 15 2.45 10.02 8.39
C TYR A 15 2.11 11.49 8.19
N LEU A 16 1.05 11.75 7.44
CA LEU A 16 0.48 13.07 7.29
C LEU A 16 -0.73 13.20 8.19
N ASN A 17 -0.98 14.39 8.73
CA ASN A 17 -2.12 14.64 9.61
C ASN A 17 -3.42 14.70 8.79
N GLN A 18 -3.91 13.54 8.40
CA GLN A 18 -5.13 13.36 7.61
C GLN A 18 -6.28 12.93 8.55
N LYS A 19 -7.51 13.24 8.15
CA LYS A 19 -8.69 12.88 8.98
C LYS A 19 -9.19 11.48 8.69
N LYS A 20 -9.28 11.12 7.41
CA LYS A 20 -9.85 9.86 6.92
C LYS A 20 -8.96 9.21 5.86
N PRO A 21 -7.78 8.72 6.23
CA PRO A 21 -6.93 8.05 5.24
C PRO A 21 -7.51 6.69 4.82
N LEU A 22 -7.34 6.37 3.54
CA LEU A 22 -7.67 5.07 2.97
C LEU A 22 -6.41 4.22 2.88
N VAL A 23 -6.43 3.04 3.49
CA VAL A 23 -5.32 2.07 3.47
C VAL A 23 -5.70 0.92 2.54
N ILE A 24 -4.95 0.73 1.45
CA ILE A 24 -5.27 -0.25 0.41
C ILE A 24 -4.15 -1.28 0.32
N GLY A 25 -4.47 -2.54 0.55
CA GLY A 25 -3.52 -3.64 0.52
C GLY A 25 -3.87 -4.75 -0.45
N GLY A 26 -2.86 -5.37 -1.06
CA GLY A 26 -3.02 -6.55 -1.89
C GLY A 26 -1.93 -7.58 -1.64
N GLY A 27 -2.33 -8.83 -1.39
CA GLY A 27 -1.38 -9.93 -1.20
C GLY A 27 -0.35 -9.65 -0.12
N VAL A 28 0.93 -9.80 -0.45
CA VAL A 28 2.06 -9.62 0.49
C VAL A 28 2.22 -8.18 1.01
N GLY A 29 1.56 -7.20 0.39
CA GLY A 29 1.54 -5.81 0.85
C GLY A 29 0.66 -5.56 2.09
N VAL A 30 -0.10 -6.55 2.54
CA VAL A 30 -1.04 -6.40 3.67
C VAL A 30 -0.33 -6.26 5.03
N PRO A 31 0.66 -7.09 5.40
CA PRO A 31 1.29 -7.00 6.73
C PRO A 31 1.93 -5.65 7.06
N PRO A 32 2.68 -5.00 6.15
CA PRO A 32 3.23 -3.67 6.43
C PRO A 32 2.16 -2.62 6.73
N LEU A 33 1.01 -2.70 6.06
CA LEU A 33 -0.10 -1.78 6.25
C LEU A 33 -0.81 -1.94 7.60
N TYR A 34 -0.69 -3.10 8.24
CA TYR A 34 -1.19 -3.30 9.59
C TYR A 34 -0.46 -2.38 10.59
N ASN A 35 0.87 -2.34 10.52
CA ASN A 35 1.66 -1.44 11.36
C ASN A 35 1.39 0.04 11.05
N LEU A 36 1.27 0.40 9.77
CA LEU A 36 0.86 1.74 9.35
C LEU A 36 -0.49 2.13 9.98
N THR A 37 -1.48 1.25 9.89
CA THR A 37 -2.82 1.51 10.45
C THR A 37 -2.78 1.76 11.96
N LYS A 38 -1.96 1.01 12.70
CA LYS A 38 -1.74 1.26 14.14
C LYS A 38 -1.16 2.66 14.39
N CYS A 39 -0.18 3.07 13.60
CA CYS A 39 0.41 4.40 13.73
C CYS A 39 -0.62 5.51 13.42
N LEU A 40 -1.40 5.35 12.35
CA LEU A 40 -2.46 6.30 12.01
C LEU A 40 -3.51 6.45 13.13
N LEU A 41 -3.89 5.34 13.75
CA LEU A 41 -4.81 5.36 14.90
C LEU A 41 -4.19 6.06 16.11
N ASN A 42 -2.91 5.82 16.41
CA ASN A 42 -2.21 6.49 17.51
C ASN A 42 -2.13 8.00 17.30
N ASP A 43 -2.07 8.46 16.04
CA ASP A 43 -2.11 9.89 15.68
C ASP A 43 -3.54 10.47 15.67
N GLY A 44 -4.53 9.70 16.08
CA GLY A 44 -5.93 10.14 16.14
C GLY A 44 -6.65 10.19 14.82
N GLN A 45 -6.09 9.62 13.76
CA GLN A 45 -6.71 9.51 12.45
C GLN A 45 -7.73 8.37 12.42
N LYS A 46 -8.63 8.38 11.45
CA LYS A 46 -9.70 7.37 11.29
C LYS A 46 -9.53 6.63 9.97
N PRO A 47 -8.55 5.70 9.86
CA PRO A 47 -8.31 4.97 8.62
C PRO A 47 -9.47 4.03 8.28
N VAL A 48 -9.72 3.87 6.98
CA VAL A 48 -10.53 2.79 6.42
C VAL A 48 -9.60 1.86 5.66
N VAL A 49 -9.76 0.55 5.83
CA VAL A 49 -8.88 -0.46 5.25
C VAL A 49 -9.63 -1.21 4.14
N VAL A 50 -9.01 -1.31 2.97
CA VAL A 50 -9.49 -2.12 1.85
C VAL A 50 -8.41 -3.14 1.49
N LEU A 51 -8.74 -4.42 1.54
CA LEU A 51 -7.82 -5.51 1.24
C LEU A 51 -8.31 -6.33 0.05
N GLY A 52 -7.44 -6.60 -0.89
CA GLY A 52 -7.73 -7.38 -2.09
C GLY A 52 -7.02 -8.74 -2.10
N PHE A 53 -7.79 -9.77 -2.46
CA PHE A 53 -7.31 -11.15 -2.60
C PHE A 53 -7.91 -11.78 -3.86
N ASN A 54 -7.36 -12.92 -4.31
CA ASN A 54 -7.95 -13.64 -5.44
C ASN A 54 -9.22 -14.40 -5.01
N LYS A 55 -9.19 -15.02 -3.84
CA LYS A 55 -10.29 -15.85 -3.31
C LYS A 55 -10.27 -15.91 -1.78
N LYS A 56 -11.39 -16.38 -1.21
CA LYS A 56 -11.63 -16.42 0.24
C LYS A 56 -10.51 -17.12 1.04
N ASN A 57 -9.98 -18.23 0.55
CA ASN A 57 -8.96 -19.00 1.29
C ASN A 57 -7.57 -18.33 1.31
N GLU A 58 -7.37 -17.22 0.60
CA GLU A 58 -6.16 -16.43 0.61
C GLU A 58 -6.23 -15.25 1.58
N ILE A 59 -7.38 -15.01 2.20
CA ILE A 59 -7.59 -13.89 3.11
C ILE A 59 -6.80 -14.11 4.40
N PHE A 60 -6.06 -13.10 4.80
CA PHE A 60 -5.33 -13.06 6.07
C PHE A 60 -5.31 -11.62 6.61
N TYR A 61 -5.06 -11.44 7.90
CA TYR A 61 -5.06 -10.15 8.61
C TYR A 61 -6.42 -9.44 8.72
N GLU A 62 -7.52 -10.00 8.24
CA GLU A 62 -8.84 -9.36 8.36
C GLU A 62 -9.25 -9.17 9.83
N ASP A 63 -9.10 -10.22 10.64
CA ASP A 63 -9.46 -10.19 12.05
C ASP A 63 -8.53 -9.28 12.86
N GLU A 64 -7.26 -9.24 12.52
CA GLU A 64 -6.28 -8.35 13.14
C GLU A 64 -6.63 -6.87 12.90
N PHE A 65 -7.00 -6.49 11.66
CA PHE A 65 -7.45 -5.13 11.37
C PHE A 65 -8.77 -4.81 12.08
N LYS A 66 -9.73 -5.73 12.11
CA LYS A 66 -10.99 -5.57 12.83
C LYS A 66 -10.77 -5.38 14.33
N ALA A 67 -9.79 -6.07 14.90
CA ALA A 67 -9.40 -5.93 16.31
C ALA A 67 -8.84 -4.54 16.64
N LEU A 68 -8.31 -3.81 15.66
CA LEU A 68 -7.92 -2.41 15.82
C LEU A 68 -9.12 -1.44 15.87
N GLY A 69 -10.33 -1.92 15.59
CA GLY A 69 -11.53 -1.09 15.55
C GLY A 69 -11.73 -0.25 14.30
N VAL A 70 -11.00 -0.56 13.21
CA VAL A 70 -11.13 0.13 11.93
C VAL A 70 -12.13 -0.57 11.02
N PRO A 71 -12.85 0.17 10.15
CA PRO A 71 -13.63 -0.44 9.09
C PRO A 71 -12.73 -1.19 8.11
N VAL A 72 -13.06 -2.45 7.83
CA VAL A 72 -12.33 -3.32 6.89
C VAL A 72 -13.25 -3.78 5.79
N ILE A 73 -12.87 -3.54 4.56
CA ILE A 73 -13.59 -3.98 3.36
C ILE A 73 -12.70 -4.97 2.61
N ILE A 74 -13.21 -6.16 2.36
CA ILE A 74 -12.51 -7.21 1.62
C ILE A 74 -13.06 -7.29 0.20
N ALA A 75 -12.18 -7.33 -0.79
CA ALA A 75 -12.51 -7.65 -2.18
C ALA A 75 -11.87 -8.99 -2.56
N THR A 76 -12.63 -9.84 -3.26
CA THR A 76 -12.10 -11.07 -3.87
C THR A 76 -12.40 -11.09 -5.35
N ALA A 77 -11.39 -11.38 -6.17
CA ALA A 77 -11.51 -11.37 -7.62
C ALA A 77 -12.57 -12.37 -8.12
N ASP A 78 -12.67 -13.52 -7.48
CA ASP A 78 -13.67 -14.57 -7.81
C ASP A 78 -15.05 -14.32 -7.17
N GLY A 79 -15.18 -13.36 -6.26
CA GLY A 79 -16.43 -13.06 -5.55
C GLY A 79 -16.79 -14.07 -4.46
N SER A 80 -15.84 -14.89 -4.02
CA SER A 80 -16.08 -15.91 -2.98
C SER A 80 -16.25 -15.33 -1.57
N TYR A 81 -15.86 -14.07 -1.35
CA TYR A 81 -16.03 -13.36 -0.10
C TYR A 81 -15.98 -11.83 -0.30
N GLY A 82 -16.79 -11.10 0.48
CA GLY A 82 -16.82 -9.64 0.46
C GLY A 82 -17.31 -9.07 -0.88
N VAL A 83 -16.68 -8.01 -1.35
CA VAL A 83 -16.98 -7.38 -2.64
C VAL A 83 -16.37 -8.21 -3.77
N LYS A 84 -17.16 -8.55 -4.79
CA LYS A 84 -16.66 -9.21 -5.98
C LYS A 84 -15.89 -8.23 -6.84
N GLY A 85 -14.64 -8.53 -7.15
CA GLY A 85 -13.77 -7.71 -7.98
C GLY A 85 -12.44 -7.39 -7.31
N PHE A 86 -11.86 -6.27 -7.69
CA PHE A 86 -10.58 -5.78 -7.19
C PHE A 86 -10.75 -4.73 -6.08
N VAL A 87 -9.66 -4.33 -5.46
CA VAL A 87 -9.68 -3.28 -4.42
C VAL A 87 -10.36 -2.00 -4.89
N THR A 88 -10.24 -1.67 -6.18
CA THR A 88 -10.87 -0.50 -6.78
C THR A 88 -12.40 -0.56 -6.78
N ASP A 89 -12.99 -1.76 -6.79
CA ASP A 89 -14.44 -1.93 -6.72
C ASP A 89 -14.97 -1.80 -5.28
N ALA A 90 -14.09 -1.96 -4.30
CA ALA A 90 -14.39 -1.88 -2.88
C ALA A 90 -14.00 -0.53 -2.24
N MET A 91 -13.33 0.35 -2.97
CA MET A 91 -12.89 1.66 -2.45
C MET A 91 -14.10 2.56 -2.14
N PRO A 92 -14.19 3.13 -0.93
CA PRO A 92 -15.15 4.19 -0.63
C PRO A 92 -14.80 5.48 -1.38
N ASP A 93 -15.75 6.40 -1.48
CA ASP A 93 -15.51 7.72 -2.10
C ASP A 93 -15.10 8.79 -1.08
N ASP A 94 -15.34 8.55 0.21
CA ASP A 94 -15.09 9.50 1.30
C ASP A 94 -13.75 9.21 2.00
N TYR A 95 -12.67 9.69 1.40
CA TYR A 95 -11.31 9.70 1.99
C TYR A 95 -10.55 10.94 1.53
N ASP A 96 -9.58 11.37 2.32
CA ASP A 96 -8.79 12.59 2.09
C ASP A 96 -7.33 12.32 1.66
N TYR A 97 -6.87 11.10 1.86
CA TYR A 97 -5.53 10.63 1.49
C TYR A 97 -5.52 9.11 1.34
N PHE A 98 -4.56 8.54 0.59
CA PHE A 98 -4.43 7.10 0.54
C PHE A 98 -2.99 6.61 0.74
N TYR A 99 -2.90 5.42 1.30
CA TYR A 99 -1.67 4.63 1.42
C TYR A 99 -1.91 3.27 0.78
N THR A 100 -1.02 2.85 -0.10
CA THR A 100 -1.19 1.55 -0.75
C THR A 100 0.12 0.77 -0.83
N CYS A 101 0.03 -0.55 -0.65
CA CYS A 101 1.11 -1.50 -0.80
C CYS A 101 0.60 -2.75 -1.53
N GLY A 102 1.32 -3.18 -2.56
CA GLY A 102 0.92 -4.34 -3.36
C GLY A 102 1.56 -4.35 -4.76
N PRO A 103 1.03 -5.18 -5.67
CA PRO A 103 1.61 -5.36 -6.99
C PRO A 103 1.28 -4.20 -7.96
N MET A 104 2.16 -4.00 -8.95
CA MET A 104 2.02 -2.94 -9.97
C MET A 104 0.67 -2.90 -10.70
N PRO A 105 0.05 -4.03 -11.09
CA PRO A 105 -1.28 -3.98 -11.71
C PRO A 105 -2.35 -3.35 -10.81
N MET A 106 -2.28 -3.58 -9.50
CA MET A 106 -3.15 -2.96 -8.52
C MET A 106 -2.93 -1.44 -8.46
N PHE A 107 -1.67 -0.99 -8.47
CA PHE A 107 -1.33 0.43 -8.45
C PHE A 107 -1.87 1.17 -9.68
N ARG A 108 -1.75 0.59 -10.87
CA ARG A 108 -2.32 1.18 -12.09
C ARG A 108 -3.85 1.30 -12.04
N ALA A 109 -4.51 0.29 -11.49
CA ALA A 109 -5.95 0.33 -11.30
C ALA A 109 -6.36 1.40 -10.29
N ILE A 110 -5.65 1.51 -9.16
CA ILE A 110 -5.86 2.55 -8.15
C ILE A 110 -5.65 3.93 -8.77
N GLU A 111 -4.54 4.16 -9.49
CA GLU A 111 -4.24 5.46 -10.10
C GLU A 111 -5.34 5.94 -11.05
N SER A 112 -5.98 5.04 -11.79
CA SER A 112 -7.08 5.39 -12.68
C SER A 112 -8.34 5.89 -11.94
N LYS A 113 -8.46 5.60 -10.65
CA LYS A 113 -9.65 5.88 -9.84
C LYS A 113 -9.45 6.98 -8.79
N VAL A 114 -8.26 7.10 -8.21
CA VAL A 114 -7.99 8.04 -7.13
C VAL A 114 -7.94 9.50 -7.59
N LYS A 115 -8.46 10.39 -6.76
CA LYS A 115 -8.47 11.85 -7.00
C LYS A 115 -7.65 12.61 -5.97
N THR A 116 -7.28 11.96 -4.86
CA THR A 116 -6.53 12.57 -3.76
C THR A 116 -5.02 12.32 -3.90
N SER A 117 -4.24 13.02 -3.11
CA SER A 117 -2.82 12.70 -2.88
C SER A 117 -2.69 11.36 -2.16
N GLY A 118 -1.55 10.72 -2.31
CA GLY A 118 -1.31 9.42 -1.67
C GLY A 118 0.13 8.95 -1.81
N GLN A 119 0.39 7.80 -1.21
CA GLN A 119 1.70 7.15 -1.23
C GLN A 119 1.57 5.71 -1.70
N TYR A 120 2.50 5.31 -2.57
CA TYR A 120 2.66 3.95 -3.08
C TYR A 120 3.91 3.32 -2.49
N SER A 121 3.78 2.18 -1.82
CA SER A 121 4.89 1.36 -1.39
C SER A 121 5.12 0.24 -2.39
N PHE A 122 6.19 0.34 -3.14
CA PHE A 122 6.51 -0.59 -4.22
C PHE A 122 7.12 -1.89 -3.69
N GLU A 123 6.63 -3.00 -4.21
CA GLU A 123 7.17 -4.35 -3.99
C GLU A 123 7.85 -4.81 -5.28
N GLU A 124 9.12 -4.46 -5.44
CA GLU A 124 9.90 -4.84 -6.62
C GLU A 124 10.86 -5.97 -6.32
N ARG A 125 11.13 -6.79 -7.34
CA ARG A 125 12.19 -7.79 -7.26
C ARG A 125 13.54 -7.10 -7.22
N MET A 126 14.21 -7.20 -6.09
CA MET A 126 15.50 -6.57 -5.86
C MET A 126 16.63 -7.56 -6.17
N GLY A 127 17.47 -7.24 -7.15
CA GLY A 127 18.66 -8.04 -7.45
C GLY A 127 19.78 -7.79 -6.43
N CYS A 128 20.25 -6.54 -6.33
CA CYS A 128 21.37 -6.20 -5.43
C CYS A 128 20.94 -5.68 -4.05
N GLY A 129 19.77 -5.08 -3.91
CA GLY A 129 19.26 -4.50 -2.65
C GLY A 129 19.94 -3.20 -2.19
N PHE A 130 20.96 -2.70 -2.91
CA PHE A 130 21.72 -1.48 -2.53
C PHE A 130 21.87 -0.45 -3.66
N GLY A 131 21.18 -0.65 -4.78
CA GLY A 131 21.06 0.35 -5.85
C GLY A 131 22.12 0.28 -6.94
N ALA A 132 22.88 -0.79 -7.06
CA ALA A 132 23.93 -0.92 -8.09
C ALA A 132 23.40 -1.44 -9.43
N CYS A 133 22.49 -2.43 -9.43
CA CYS A 133 22.06 -3.12 -10.65
C CYS A 133 20.96 -2.39 -11.45
N MET A 134 20.32 -1.36 -10.89
CA MET A 134 19.22 -0.61 -11.48
C MET A 134 17.96 -1.44 -11.82
N GLY A 135 17.89 -2.71 -11.43
CA GLY A 135 16.80 -3.64 -11.77
C GLY A 135 15.44 -3.27 -11.18
N CYS A 136 15.40 -2.54 -10.07
CA CYS A 136 14.18 -2.07 -9.41
C CYS A 136 13.88 -0.58 -9.66
N SER A 137 14.30 -0.03 -10.81
CA SER A 137 14.12 1.38 -11.10
C SER A 137 12.67 1.75 -11.41
N CYS A 138 12.20 2.81 -10.81
CA CYS A 138 10.91 3.45 -11.09
C CYS A 138 11.13 4.83 -11.69
N LYS A 139 10.37 5.17 -12.74
CA LYS A 139 10.43 6.50 -13.34
C LYS A 139 9.66 7.51 -12.50
N THR A 140 10.30 8.63 -12.19
CA THR A 140 9.65 9.77 -11.53
C THR A 140 9.86 11.04 -12.33
N LYS A 141 9.11 12.09 -12.01
CA LYS A 141 9.26 13.43 -12.62
C LYS A 141 10.63 14.04 -12.34
N TYR A 142 11.34 13.54 -11.34
CA TYR A 142 12.66 14.04 -10.91
C TYR A 142 13.81 13.10 -11.30
N GLY A 143 13.54 12.17 -12.21
CA GLY A 143 14.50 11.15 -12.66
C GLY A 143 14.12 9.74 -12.20
N SER A 144 14.98 8.77 -12.48
CA SER A 144 14.74 7.38 -12.05
C SER A 144 15.16 7.18 -10.60
N LYS A 145 14.25 6.66 -9.78
CA LYS A 145 14.51 6.22 -8.41
C LYS A 145 14.64 4.69 -8.35
N ARG A 146 15.53 4.20 -7.53
CA ARG A 146 15.71 2.77 -7.28
C ARG A 146 14.95 2.39 -6.02
N ILE A 147 14.01 1.49 -6.14
CA ILE A 147 13.13 1.10 -5.02
C ILE A 147 13.93 0.58 -3.82
N CYS A 148 15.01 -0.18 -4.05
CA CYS A 148 15.86 -0.71 -2.98
C CYS A 148 16.69 0.33 -2.22
N LYS A 149 16.90 1.53 -2.80
CA LYS A 149 17.75 2.59 -2.21
C LYS A 149 17.00 3.88 -1.95
N ASP A 150 16.18 4.32 -2.90
CA ASP A 150 15.51 5.61 -2.92
C ASP A 150 14.00 5.51 -2.55
N GLY A 151 13.48 4.26 -2.47
CA GLY A 151 12.14 3.89 -2.04
C GLY A 151 12.16 3.07 -0.75
N PRO A 152 11.16 2.21 -0.52
CA PRO A 152 10.11 1.75 -1.45
C PRO A 152 8.93 2.70 -1.62
N VAL A 153 8.81 3.72 -0.77
CA VAL A 153 7.65 4.60 -0.73
C VAL A 153 7.88 5.82 -1.62
N LEU A 154 6.96 6.03 -2.56
CA LEU A 154 6.94 7.18 -3.44
C LEU A 154 5.60 7.92 -3.32
N PHE A 155 5.63 9.25 -3.40
CA PHE A 155 4.42 10.05 -3.47
C PHE A 155 3.76 9.91 -4.85
N ARG A 156 2.43 9.89 -4.87
CA ARG A 156 1.65 9.81 -6.11
C ARG A 156 2.09 10.82 -7.15
N GLU A 157 2.31 12.05 -6.71
CA GLU A 157 2.62 13.20 -7.55
C GLU A 157 3.98 13.12 -8.24
N GLU A 158 4.90 12.31 -7.74
CA GLU A 158 6.24 12.15 -8.33
C GLU A 158 6.35 11.00 -9.34
N ILE A 159 5.40 10.05 -9.34
CA ILE A 159 5.44 8.85 -10.19
C ILE A 159 5.04 9.19 -11.63
N VAL A 160 5.74 8.59 -12.60
CA VAL A 160 5.39 8.60 -14.01
C VAL A 160 4.84 7.22 -14.37
N TRP A 161 3.54 7.15 -14.63
CA TRP A 161 2.79 5.90 -14.88
C TRP A 161 2.87 5.41 -16.35
#